data_fe3fac681476bfcbedb0c2af4cedc9cf
#
_entry.id   fe3fac681476bfcbedb0c2af4cedc9cf
#
_cell.length_a   1.000
_cell.length_b   1.000
_cell.length_c   1.000
_cell.angle_alpha   90.00
_cell.angle_beta   90.00
_cell.angle_gamma   90.00
#
_symmetry.space_group_name_H-M   'P 1'
#
loop_
_entity.id
_entity.type
_entity.pdbx_description
1 polymer ?
#
loop_
_entity_poly.entity_id
_entity_poly.type
_entity_poly.pdbx_seq_one_letter_code
_entity_poly.pdbx_strand_id
1 'polypeptide(L)'
;MIDISFQGAKLSLKTAGASGNIVLEFSDEGTPVEFSDLEVCGYAMTLNGELVTWTKPTPITMSITVIPGSTADKSMRNVLIAGHVGGKKGNAIDQQYVHITSAVLEVPAITTNGIVPSGGTSSFTLSNGRLYSGSPGMGSNAEGKMSAKTYRFVFESISMK
;
A
#
# COMPACT_ATOMS: atom_id res chain seq x y z
N MET A 1 -27.45 7.73 10.72
CA MET A 1 -26.18 7.05 11.11
C MET A 1 -25.30 6.94 9.87
N ILE A 2 -24.06 7.36 9.98
CA ILE A 2 -23.04 7.18 8.93
C ILE A 2 -22.18 6.00 9.34
N ASP A 3 -22.05 5.01 8.46
CA ASP A 3 -21.18 3.87 8.65
C ASP A 3 -19.89 4.07 7.84
N ILE A 4 -18.75 4.07 8.51
CA ILE A 4 -17.42 4.24 7.94
C ILE A 4 -16.59 2.95 8.07
N SER A 5 -17.26 1.80 8.05
CA SER A 5 -16.61 0.51 8.19
C SER A 5 -15.61 0.25 7.06
N PHE A 6 -14.44 -0.24 7.42
CA PHE A 6 -13.42 -0.69 6.47
C PHE A 6 -13.55 -2.16 6.10
N GLN A 7 -14.53 -2.85 6.66
CA GLN A 7 -14.77 -4.26 6.40
C GLN A 7 -15.11 -4.48 4.93
N GLY A 8 -14.46 -5.46 4.31
CA GLY A 8 -14.65 -5.75 2.90
C GLY A 8 -13.71 -4.99 1.95
N ALA A 9 -12.80 -4.18 2.48
CA ALA A 9 -11.77 -3.54 1.66
C ALA A 9 -10.84 -4.58 1.02
N LYS A 10 -10.45 -4.34 -0.23
CA LYS A 10 -9.56 -5.22 -1.00
C LYS A 10 -8.44 -4.41 -1.62
N LEU A 11 -7.24 -4.95 -1.57
CA LEU A 11 -6.11 -4.42 -2.29
C LEU A 11 -5.65 -5.45 -3.33
N SER A 12 -5.66 -5.06 -4.60
CA SER A 12 -5.19 -5.89 -5.70
C SER A 12 -3.92 -5.29 -6.26
N LEU A 13 -2.85 -6.07 -6.30
CA LEU A 13 -1.56 -5.68 -6.86
C LEU A 13 -1.31 -6.43 -8.15
N LYS A 14 -0.87 -5.72 -9.18
CA LYS A 14 -0.48 -6.29 -10.45
C LYS A 14 0.99 -6.05 -10.70
N THR A 15 1.77 -7.12 -10.82
CA THR A 15 3.17 -7.05 -11.21
C THR A 15 3.34 -7.35 -12.69
N ALA A 16 4.43 -6.88 -13.28
CA ALA A 16 4.69 -7.10 -14.71
C ALA A 16 4.90 -8.59 -15.04
N GLY A 17 5.39 -9.38 -14.09
CA GLY A 17 5.68 -10.80 -14.29
C GLY A 17 4.60 -11.77 -13.82
N ALA A 18 3.56 -11.29 -13.19
CA ALA A 18 2.49 -12.14 -12.68
C ALA A 18 1.34 -12.22 -13.69
N SER A 19 0.82 -13.44 -13.89
CA SER A 19 -0.34 -13.67 -14.77
C SER A 19 -1.68 -13.40 -14.08
N GLY A 20 -1.70 -12.63 -13.02
CA GLY A 20 -2.92 -12.30 -12.28
C GLY A 20 -2.67 -11.29 -11.18
N ASN A 21 -3.75 -10.85 -10.55
CA ASN A 21 -3.68 -9.94 -9.42
C ASN A 21 -3.40 -10.70 -8.13
N ILE A 22 -2.54 -10.13 -7.29
CA ILE A 22 -2.33 -10.59 -5.93
C ILE A 22 -3.38 -9.88 -5.07
N VAL A 23 -4.30 -10.63 -4.47
CA VAL A 23 -5.28 -10.09 -3.55
C VAL A 23 -4.75 -10.24 -2.14
N LEU A 24 -4.67 -9.14 -1.41
CA LEU A 24 -4.13 -9.12 -0.07
C LEU A 24 -5.23 -9.25 0.99
N GLU A 25 -4.97 -10.09 1.97
CA GLU A 25 -5.78 -10.23 3.16
C GLU A 25 -5.15 -9.42 4.30
N PHE A 26 -5.93 -8.53 4.87
CA PHE A 26 -5.46 -7.65 5.92
C PHE A 26 -5.52 -8.31 7.29
N SER A 27 -4.56 -7.95 8.14
CA SER A 27 -4.57 -8.35 9.54
C SER A 27 -5.57 -7.53 10.34
N ASP A 28 -6.13 -8.13 11.39
CA ASP A 28 -6.93 -7.48 12.40
C ASP A 28 -6.06 -6.72 13.43
N GLU A 29 -4.76 -6.92 13.40
CA GLU A 29 -3.81 -6.23 14.24
C GLU A 29 -3.23 -5.00 13.54
N GLY A 30 -3.21 -3.88 14.24
CA GLY A 30 -2.65 -2.62 13.73
C GLY A 30 -3.51 -1.97 12.64
N THR A 31 -2.91 -1.11 11.85
CA THR A 31 -3.58 -0.40 10.76
C THR A 31 -3.44 -1.22 9.47
N PRO A 32 -4.54 -1.76 8.90
CA PRO A 32 -4.47 -2.63 7.74
C PRO A 32 -3.86 -1.97 6.51
N VAL A 33 -4.25 -0.73 6.23
CA VAL A 33 -3.70 0.07 5.14
C VAL A 33 -3.50 1.49 5.65
N GLU A 34 -2.35 2.05 5.37
CA GLU A 34 -2.02 3.41 5.76
C GLU A 34 -1.27 4.11 4.63
N PHE A 35 -1.68 5.34 4.34
CA PHE A 35 -0.98 6.23 3.43
C PHE A 35 -0.26 7.30 4.24
N SER A 36 0.99 7.57 3.87
CA SER A 36 1.72 8.70 4.44
C SER A 36 1.17 10.01 3.88
N ASP A 37 1.28 11.08 4.67
CA ASP A 37 0.90 12.40 4.24
C ASP A 37 1.72 12.84 3.01
N LEU A 38 1.05 13.52 2.09
CA LEU A 38 1.67 14.05 0.89
C LEU A 38 2.01 15.52 1.08
N GLU A 39 3.28 15.85 0.93
CA GLU A 39 3.74 17.23 0.88
C GLU A 39 3.67 17.74 -0.55
N VAL A 40 2.62 18.49 -0.87
CA VAL A 40 2.30 18.89 -2.25
C VAL A 40 2.97 20.19 -2.69
N CYS A 41 3.40 21.01 -1.73
CA CYS A 41 4.10 22.25 -2.05
C CYS A 41 5.15 22.61 -0.99
N GLY A 42 6.18 23.30 -1.44
CA GLY A 42 7.07 24.02 -0.55
C GLY A 42 6.59 25.45 -0.37
N TYR A 43 6.94 26.08 0.73
CA TYR A 43 6.53 27.45 1.01
C TYR A 43 7.61 28.23 1.77
N ALA A 44 7.58 29.53 1.59
CA ALA A 44 8.43 30.46 2.32
C ALA A 44 7.74 31.84 2.41
N MET A 45 8.08 32.60 3.46
CA MET A 45 7.63 33.97 3.59
C MET A 45 8.75 34.93 3.21
N THR A 46 8.42 35.94 2.41
CA THR A 46 9.34 37.04 2.15
C THR A 46 9.42 37.99 3.34
N LEU A 47 10.45 38.83 3.37
CA LEU A 47 10.58 39.87 4.39
C LEU A 47 9.43 40.85 4.39
N ASN A 48 8.76 41.02 3.24
CA ASN A 48 7.59 41.90 3.11
C ASN A 48 6.27 41.23 3.52
N GLY A 49 6.32 39.97 3.98
CA GLY A 49 5.13 39.24 4.39
C GLY A 49 4.35 38.57 3.29
N GLU A 50 4.92 38.43 2.11
CA GLU A 50 4.30 37.70 1.00
C GLU A 50 4.63 36.21 1.09
N LEU A 51 3.62 35.38 0.81
CA LEU A 51 3.78 33.94 0.75
C LEU A 51 4.23 33.54 -0.65
N VAL A 52 5.35 32.82 -0.72
CA VAL A 52 5.85 32.21 -1.96
C VAL A 52 5.71 30.70 -1.84
N THR A 53 5.12 30.07 -2.86
CA THR A 53 4.94 28.62 -2.89
C THR A 53 5.45 28.03 -4.21
N TRP A 54 5.86 26.76 -4.16
CA TRP A 54 6.25 26.01 -5.35
C TRP A 54 5.72 24.58 -5.26
N THR A 55 5.33 24.02 -6.40
CA THR A 55 4.87 22.64 -6.48
C THR A 55 6.02 21.67 -6.30
N LYS A 56 5.78 20.65 -5.49
CA LYS A 56 6.80 19.68 -5.12
C LYS A 56 6.32 18.28 -5.51
N PRO A 57 7.00 17.57 -6.42
CA PRO A 57 6.68 16.20 -6.70
C PRO A 57 7.06 15.33 -5.49
N THR A 58 6.13 14.53 -5.01
CA THR A 58 6.33 13.67 -3.84
C THR A 58 5.88 12.25 -4.15
N PRO A 59 6.69 11.23 -3.86
CA PRO A 59 6.26 9.85 -4.01
C PRO A 59 5.15 9.53 -3.00
N ILE A 60 4.27 8.62 -3.40
CA ILE A 60 3.18 8.16 -2.56
C ILE A 60 3.62 6.89 -1.86
N THR A 61 3.64 6.92 -0.54
CA THR A 61 4.01 5.74 0.26
C THR A 61 2.77 5.14 0.90
N MET A 62 2.68 3.83 0.81
CA MET A 62 1.59 3.06 1.39
C MET A 62 2.17 1.91 2.20
N SER A 63 1.63 1.69 3.39
CA SER A 63 1.96 0.52 4.19
C SER A 63 0.73 -0.36 4.35
N ILE A 64 0.96 -1.67 4.31
CA ILE A 64 -0.08 -2.67 4.54
C ILE A 64 0.37 -3.63 5.63
N THR A 65 -0.58 -4.08 6.43
CA THR A 65 -0.35 -5.07 7.49
C THR A 65 -1.12 -6.32 7.14
N VAL A 66 -0.43 -7.45 7.05
CA VAL A 66 -1.00 -8.73 6.63
C VAL A 66 -0.85 -9.78 7.72
N ILE A 67 -1.70 -10.81 7.64
CA ILE A 67 -1.64 -11.97 8.53
C ILE A 67 -0.39 -12.79 8.19
N PRO A 68 0.50 -13.07 9.15
CA PRO A 68 1.70 -13.84 8.89
C PRO A 68 1.36 -15.26 8.43
N GLY A 69 2.06 -15.74 7.41
CA GLY A 69 1.85 -17.07 6.84
C GLY A 69 0.65 -17.18 5.90
N SER A 70 -0.12 -16.12 5.70
CA SER A 70 -1.21 -16.10 4.71
C SER A 70 -0.67 -16.16 3.28
N THR A 71 -1.55 -16.44 2.31
CA THR A 71 -1.18 -16.41 0.90
C THR A 71 -0.67 -15.03 0.48
N ALA A 72 -1.27 -13.97 1.01
CA ALA A 72 -0.82 -12.60 0.79
C ALA A 72 0.59 -12.37 1.33
N ASP A 73 0.89 -12.82 2.54
CA ASP A 73 2.22 -12.71 3.13
C ASP A 73 3.27 -13.47 2.30
N LYS A 74 2.95 -14.67 1.84
CA LYS A 74 3.86 -15.46 0.98
C LYS A 74 4.15 -14.75 -0.32
N SER A 75 3.13 -14.18 -0.96
CA SER A 75 3.28 -13.42 -2.21
C SER A 75 4.14 -12.18 -2.02
N MET A 76 3.90 -11.43 -0.95
CA MET A 76 4.68 -10.23 -0.64
C MET A 76 6.13 -10.56 -0.29
N ARG A 77 6.35 -11.63 0.42
CA ARG A 77 7.69 -12.10 0.76
C ARG A 77 8.48 -12.50 -0.51
N ASN A 78 7.82 -13.15 -1.45
CA ASN A 78 8.44 -13.48 -2.75
C ASN A 78 8.85 -12.22 -3.52
N VAL A 79 8.00 -11.20 -3.53
CA VAL A 79 8.31 -9.90 -4.15
C VAL A 79 9.49 -9.23 -3.44
N LEU A 80 9.50 -9.25 -2.12
CA LEU A 80 10.57 -8.67 -1.32
C LEU A 80 11.92 -9.35 -1.60
N ILE A 81 11.94 -10.69 -1.62
CA ILE A 81 13.16 -11.46 -1.89
C ILE A 81 13.64 -11.25 -3.33
N ALA A 82 12.72 -11.19 -4.29
CA ALA A 82 13.07 -10.92 -5.68
C ALA A 82 13.72 -9.55 -5.87
N GLY A 83 13.36 -8.58 -5.04
CA GLY A 83 13.93 -7.24 -5.07
C GLY A 83 15.23 -7.09 -4.29
N HIS A 84 15.65 -8.09 -3.54
CA HIS A 84 16.83 -8.04 -2.71
C HIS A 84 18.10 -8.47 -3.48
N VAL A 85 19.10 -7.61 -3.51
CA VAL A 85 20.41 -7.93 -4.10
C VAL A 85 21.11 -8.96 -3.21
N GLY A 86 21.45 -10.11 -3.77
CA GLY A 86 22.07 -11.21 -3.03
C GLY A 86 21.10 -12.27 -2.54
N GLY A 87 19.82 -12.16 -2.88
CA GLY A 87 18.85 -13.24 -2.64
C GLY A 87 19.21 -14.50 -3.42
N LYS A 88 18.86 -15.67 -2.88
CA LYS A 88 19.22 -16.97 -3.46
C LYS A 88 18.68 -17.24 -4.87
N LYS A 89 17.70 -16.48 -5.31
CA LYS A 89 17.07 -16.67 -6.62
C LYS A 89 17.79 -15.99 -7.76
N GLY A 90 18.96 -15.56 -7.56
CA GLY A 90 19.69 -15.04 -8.67
C GLY A 90 20.51 -13.84 -8.35
N ASN A 91 21.47 -13.72 -9.16
CA ASN A 91 22.43 -12.64 -9.10
C ASN A 91 21.85 -11.35 -9.72
N ALA A 92 20.64 -11.42 -10.23
CA ALA A 92 19.95 -10.29 -10.84
C ALA A 92 18.58 -10.08 -10.19
N ILE A 93 18.22 -8.83 -9.98
CA ILE A 93 16.89 -8.44 -9.55
C ILE A 93 15.90 -8.84 -10.63
N ASP A 94 14.88 -9.61 -10.28
CA ASP A 94 13.84 -9.94 -11.22
C ASP A 94 12.88 -8.77 -11.35
N GLN A 95 13.14 -7.91 -12.32
CA GLN A 95 12.41 -6.69 -12.58
C GLN A 95 10.92 -6.93 -12.84
N GLN A 96 10.56 -8.09 -13.35
CA GLN A 96 9.17 -8.42 -13.63
C GLN A 96 8.36 -8.61 -12.35
N TYR A 97 8.98 -9.12 -11.28
CA TYR A 97 8.32 -9.30 -9.98
C TYR A 97 8.43 -8.07 -9.08
N VAL A 98 9.45 -7.27 -9.28
CA VAL A 98 9.72 -6.10 -8.45
C VAL A 98 8.83 -4.92 -8.83
N HIS A 99 8.59 -4.73 -10.11
CA HIS A 99 7.80 -3.61 -10.61
C HIS A 99 6.32 -3.87 -10.47
N ILE A 100 5.64 -3.03 -9.70
CA ILE A 100 4.19 -3.06 -9.55
C ILE A 100 3.60 -2.06 -10.56
N THR A 101 2.94 -2.59 -11.59
CA THR A 101 2.36 -1.74 -12.63
C THR A 101 1.15 -0.97 -12.14
N SER A 102 0.34 -1.60 -11.30
CA SER A 102 -0.81 -0.95 -10.69
C SER A 102 -1.19 -1.62 -9.37
N ALA A 103 -1.76 -0.83 -8.48
CA ALA A 103 -2.38 -1.31 -7.26
C ALA A 103 -3.76 -0.65 -7.15
N VAL A 104 -4.79 -1.44 -6.89
CA VAL A 104 -6.15 -0.94 -6.73
C VAL A 104 -6.62 -1.26 -5.33
N LEU A 105 -6.91 -0.23 -4.56
CA LEU A 105 -7.53 -0.35 -3.25
C LEU A 105 -9.02 -0.02 -3.38
N GLU A 106 -9.86 -1.02 -3.16
CA GLU A 106 -11.31 -0.86 -3.12
C GLU A 106 -11.76 -0.73 -1.67
N VAL A 107 -12.37 0.39 -1.33
CA VAL A 107 -12.89 0.67 0.01
C VAL A 107 -14.40 0.57 -0.04
N PRO A 108 -15.06 -0.07 0.96
CA PRO A 108 -16.51 -0.14 1.01
C PRO A 108 -17.15 1.23 0.99
N ALA A 109 -18.34 1.32 0.42
CA ALA A 109 -19.09 2.56 0.38
C ALA A 109 -19.44 3.03 1.78
N ILE A 110 -19.29 4.32 2.03
CA ILE A 110 -19.82 4.95 3.24
C ILE A 110 -21.34 4.96 3.14
N THR A 111 -22.02 4.36 4.10
CA THR A 111 -23.47 4.34 4.12
C THR A 111 -24.04 5.37 5.09
N THR A 112 -25.13 5.99 4.69
CA THR A 112 -25.89 6.89 5.56
C THR A 112 -27.28 6.30 5.78
N ASN A 113 -27.62 5.98 7.02
CA ASN A 113 -28.89 5.34 7.39
C ASN A 113 -29.16 4.04 6.60
N GLY A 114 -28.12 3.26 6.34
CA GLY A 114 -28.23 2.01 5.58
C GLY A 114 -28.36 2.17 4.07
N ILE A 115 -28.29 3.40 3.57
CA ILE A 115 -28.40 3.69 2.14
C ILE A 115 -26.99 3.94 1.57
N VAL A 116 -26.65 3.22 0.50
CA VAL A 116 -25.41 3.44 -0.22
C VAL A 116 -25.55 4.70 -1.07
N PRO A 117 -24.66 5.71 -0.91
CA PRO A 117 -24.70 6.90 -1.75
C PRO A 117 -24.50 6.59 -3.24
N SER A 118 -25.03 7.42 -4.09
CA SER A 118 -24.78 7.31 -5.52
C SER A 118 -23.28 7.48 -5.80
N GLY A 119 -22.66 6.47 -6.38
CA GLY A 119 -21.21 6.41 -6.57
C GLY A 119 -20.57 5.16 -6.00
N GLY A 120 -21.23 4.49 -5.08
CA GLY A 120 -20.83 3.16 -4.59
C GLY A 120 -19.48 3.13 -3.88
N THR A 121 -18.74 2.08 -4.13
CA THR A 121 -17.41 1.83 -3.57
C THR A 121 -16.40 2.84 -4.08
N SER A 122 -15.63 3.43 -3.18
CA SER A 122 -14.49 4.27 -3.58
C SER A 122 -13.30 3.38 -3.94
N SER A 123 -12.65 3.68 -5.05
CA SER A 123 -11.42 2.97 -5.43
C SER A 123 -10.28 3.94 -5.65
N PHE A 124 -9.12 3.53 -5.19
CA PHE A 124 -7.86 4.25 -5.37
C PHE A 124 -6.96 3.42 -6.26
N THR A 125 -6.48 4.00 -7.33
CA THR A 125 -5.55 3.35 -8.25
C THR A 125 -4.18 4.01 -8.12
N LEU A 126 -3.18 3.22 -7.74
CA LEU A 126 -1.80 3.65 -7.67
C LEU A 126 -1.05 3.03 -8.85
N SER A 127 -0.16 3.79 -9.45
CA SER A 127 0.56 3.38 -10.65
C SER A 127 2.06 3.48 -10.46
N ASN A 128 2.77 2.56 -11.09
CA ASN A 128 4.22 2.51 -11.14
C ASN A 128 4.86 2.57 -9.75
N GLY A 129 4.94 1.43 -9.11
CA GLY A 129 5.47 1.34 -7.77
C GLY A 129 6.37 0.16 -7.53
N ARG A 130 6.85 0.11 -6.31
CA ARG A 130 7.73 -0.95 -5.85
C ARG A 130 7.57 -1.15 -4.34
N LEU A 131 7.70 -2.40 -3.90
CA LEU A 131 7.91 -2.72 -2.50
C LEU A 131 9.33 -2.31 -2.09
N TYR A 132 9.45 -1.41 -1.12
CA TYR A 132 10.76 -0.94 -0.69
C TYR A 132 11.18 -1.39 0.70
N SER A 133 10.25 -1.88 1.52
CA SER A 133 10.54 -2.29 2.90
C SER A 133 9.59 -3.38 3.35
N GLY A 134 10.10 -4.33 4.09
CA GLY A 134 9.33 -5.42 4.69
C GLY A 134 10.27 -6.36 5.44
N SER A 135 9.70 -7.26 6.25
CA SER A 135 10.46 -8.28 6.96
C SER A 135 10.36 -9.61 6.24
N PRO A 136 11.48 -10.28 5.91
CA PRO A 136 11.44 -11.61 5.29
C PRO A 136 11.10 -12.72 6.29
N GLY A 137 11.26 -12.45 7.58
CA GLY A 137 11.04 -13.43 8.63
C GLY A 137 9.69 -13.30 9.30
N MET A 138 9.50 -14.08 10.35
CA MET A 138 8.33 -14.04 11.21
C MET A 138 8.77 -13.75 12.64
N GLY A 139 8.03 -12.87 13.33
CA GLY A 139 8.23 -12.57 14.73
C GLY A 139 7.08 -13.09 15.57
N SER A 140 7.27 -13.08 16.88
CA SER A 140 6.20 -13.38 17.84
C SER A 140 6.00 -12.20 18.78
N ASN A 141 4.76 -12.02 19.24
CA ASN A 141 4.46 -11.08 20.30
C ASN A 141 4.60 -11.72 21.68
N ALA A 142 4.38 -10.93 22.75
CA ALA A 142 4.50 -11.39 24.12
C ALA A 142 3.52 -12.50 24.50
N GLU A 143 2.44 -12.69 23.74
CA GLU A 143 1.44 -13.74 23.96
C GLU A 143 1.75 -15.05 23.24
N GLY A 144 2.92 -15.15 22.58
CA GLY A 144 3.31 -16.32 21.78
C GLY A 144 2.65 -16.43 20.43
N LYS A 145 1.88 -15.43 20.04
CA LYS A 145 1.24 -15.31 18.74
C LYS A 145 2.21 -14.70 17.73
N MET A 146 2.14 -15.09 16.48
CA MET A 146 2.93 -14.46 15.42
C MET A 146 2.50 -13.00 15.25
N SER A 147 3.48 -12.11 15.19
CA SER A 147 3.22 -10.69 14.97
C SER A 147 2.77 -10.44 13.54
N ALA A 148 1.82 -9.52 13.38
CA ALA A 148 1.41 -9.04 12.07
C ALA A 148 2.61 -8.45 11.31
N LYS A 149 2.63 -8.62 10.00
CA LYS A 149 3.73 -8.15 9.14
C LYS A 149 3.30 -6.94 8.36
N THR A 150 4.18 -5.95 8.33
CA THR A 150 3.96 -4.70 7.59
C THR A 150 4.90 -4.64 6.39
N TYR A 151 4.32 -4.38 5.22
CA TYR A 151 5.04 -4.15 3.98
C TYR A 151 4.80 -2.71 3.52
N ARG A 152 5.84 -2.07 3.02
CA ARG A 152 5.80 -0.68 2.60
C ARG A 152 6.11 -0.55 1.12
N PHE A 153 5.27 0.20 0.43
CA PHE A 153 5.34 0.44 -1.00
C PHE A 153 5.55 1.92 -1.28
N VAL A 154 6.15 2.19 -2.40
CA VAL A 154 6.25 3.53 -2.96
C VAL A 154 5.69 3.53 -4.37
N PHE A 155 4.90 4.55 -4.72
CA PHE A 155 4.24 4.69 -6.01
C PHE A 155 4.49 6.06 -6.60
N GLU A 156 4.43 6.14 -7.91
CA GLU A 156 4.63 7.37 -8.67
C GLU A 156 3.38 8.25 -8.68
N SER A 157 2.20 7.64 -8.82
CA SER A 157 0.94 8.38 -8.95
C SER A 157 -0.23 7.67 -8.30
N ILE A 158 -1.24 8.45 -7.93
CA ILE A 158 -2.50 7.97 -7.38
C ILE A 158 -3.65 8.67 -8.08
N SER A 159 -4.71 7.91 -8.36
CA SER A 159 -5.98 8.44 -8.81
C SER A 159 -7.11 7.85 -7.98
N MET A 160 -8.18 8.61 -7.82
CA MET A 160 -9.37 8.21 -7.07
C MET A 160 -10.59 8.23 -7.99
N LYS A 161 -11.39 7.22 -7.86
CA LYS A 161 -12.68 7.14 -8.55
C LYS A 161 -13.82 7.33 -7.60
#